data_9ab04df681e2f02cbf691b3b8499181a
#
_entry.id   9ab04df681e2f02cbf691b3b8499181a
#
_cell.length_a   1.000
_cell.length_b   1.000
_cell.length_c   1.000
_cell.angle_alpha   90.00
_cell.angle_beta   90.00
_cell.angle_gamma   90.00
#
_symmetry.space_group_name_H-M   'P 1'
#
loop_
_entity.id
_entity.type
_entity.pdbx_description
1 polymer ?
#
loop_
_entity_poly.entity_id
_entity_poly.type
_entity_poly.pdbx_seq_one_letter_code
_entity_poly.pdbx_strand_id
1 'polypeptide(L)'
;MKINMLVIGGSAGSLDVLMDVLPNLRKDIHFPIVIILHRKKDSESLLADLLSSRSPLPVNEIEDKQPILPGVIYLAPPDYHVLIEKNNTFSLDVSEKVNFSRPSIDVTFESAADAYPNAIAGVLLSGANADGTEGLKYIKEQNGLVIVQQPGTADVAYMPQQAINEIEVDAILNKEEIASYINKLV
;
A
#
# COMPACT_ATOMS: atom_id res chain seq x y z
N MET A 1 -7.03 17.19 -5.92
CA MET A 1 -5.65 16.71 -6.15
C MET A 1 -5.74 15.57 -7.16
N LYS A 2 -4.85 15.53 -8.14
CA LYS A 2 -4.77 14.40 -9.09
C LYS A 2 -3.82 13.35 -8.51
N ILE A 3 -4.28 12.11 -8.36
CA ILE A 3 -3.45 11.01 -7.87
C ILE A 3 -2.74 10.34 -9.06
N ASN A 4 -1.43 10.15 -8.92
CA ASN A 4 -0.58 9.45 -9.90
C ASN A 4 0.04 8.16 -9.30
N MET A 5 -0.08 7.94 -7.99
CA MET A 5 0.37 6.74 -7.29
C MET A 5 -0.53 6.47 -6.09
N LEU A 6 -0.94 5.22 -5.90
CA LEU A 6 -1.57 4.73 -4.68
C LEU A 6 -0.68 3.67 -4.05
N VAL A 7 -0.35 3.82 -2.78
CA VAL A 7 0.37 2.81 -1.98
C VAL A 7 -0.54 2.30 -0.86
N ILE A 8 -0.58 0.98 -0.66
CA ILE A 8 -1.41 0.32 0.35
C ILE A 8 -0.51 -0.55 1.21
N GLY A 9 -0.45 -0.26 2.49
CA GLY A 9 0.32 -1.02 3.47
C GLY A 9 -0.58 -1.78 4.45
N GLY A 10 -0.12 -2.94 4.88
CA GLY A 10 -0.83 -3.72 5.88
C GLY A 10 -0.07 -4.96 6.35
N SER A 11 -0.62 -5.60 7.37
CA SER A 11 -0.04 -6.80 7.97
C SER A 11 -1.14 -7.81 8.35
N ALA A 12 -1.17 -8.30 9.57
CA ALA A 12 -2.18 -9.25 10.02
C ALA A 12 -3.61 -8.71 9.79
N GLY A 13 -4.47 -9.50 9.16
CA GLY A 13 -5.87 -9.17 8.86
C GLY A 13 -6.07 -8.28 7.61
N SER A 14 -5.02 -7.74 7.02
CA SER A 14 -5.16 -6.85 5.85
C SER A 14 -5.46 -7.59 4.54
N LEU A 15 -5.12 -8.88 4.45
CA LEU A 15 -5.46 -9.67 3.27
C LEU A 15 -6.98 -9.77 3.05
N ASP A 16 -7.75 -9.98 4.11
CA ASP A 16 -9.21 -10.05 4.04
C ASP A 16 -9.81 -8.73 3.54
N VAL A 17 -9.23 -7.60 3.99
CA VAL A 17 -9.62 -6.27 3.49
C VAL A 17 -9.34 -6.14 2.00
N LEU A 18 -8.17 -6.58 1.53
CA LEU A 18 -7.84 -6.55 0.10
C LEU A 18 -8.74 -7.45 -0.74
N MET A 19 -9.13 -8.62 -0.21
CA MET A 19 -10.09 -9.54 -0.87
C MET A 19 -11.48 -8.92 -1.04
N ASP A 20 -11.86 -7.97 -0.19
CA ASP A 20 -13.09 -7.17 -0.31
C ASP A 20 -12.90 -5.93 -1.20
N VAL A 21 -11.75 -5.28 -1.14
CA VAL A 21 -11.45 -4.04 -1.88
C VAL A 21 -11.22 -4.30 -3.37
N LEU A 22 -10.35 -5.26 -3.73
CA LEU A 22 -9.90 -5.43 -5.11
C LEU A 22 -11.03 -5.75 -6.11
N PRO A 23 -12.02 -6.62 -5.81
CA PRO A 23 -13.12 -6.89 -6.73
C PRO A 23 -13.98 -5.67 -7.06
N ASN A 24 -13.99 -4.68 -6.16
CA ASN A 24 -14.82 -3.49 -6.23
C ASN A 24 -14.09 -2.26 -6.82
N LEU A 25 -12.84 -2.43 -7.27
CA LEU A 25 -12.11 -1.37 -7.97
C LEU A 25 -12.63 -1.19 -9.39
N ARG A 26 -12.58 0.05 -9.88
CA ARG A 26 -12.93 0.38 -11.27
C ARG A 26 -11.82 -0.11 -12.22
N LYS A 27 -12.24 -0.52 -13.43
CA LYS A 27 -11.31 -0.94 -14.50
C LYS A 27 -10.54 0.21 -15.15
N ASP A 28 -11.02 1.43 -15.00
CA ASP A 28 -10.46 2.64 -15.61
C ASP A 28 -9.56 3.45 -14.65
N ILE A 29 -9.11 2.83 -13.56
CA ILE A 29 -8.06 3.41 -12.72
C ILE A 29 -6.82 3.63 -13.58
N HIS A 30 -6.33 4.87 -13.57
CA HIS A 30 -5.24 5.33 -14.45
C HIS A 30 -3.91 5.57 -13.71
N PHE A 31 -3.83 5.22 -12.44
CA PHE A 31 -2.61 5.26 -11.64
C PHE A 31 -2.19 3.84 -11.22
N PRO A 32 -0.90 3.59 -10.96
CA PRO A 32 -0.44 2.33 -10.37
C PRO A 32 -0.86 2.22 -8.90
N ILE A 33 -1.09 0.98 -8.46
CA ILE A 33 -1.36 0.64 -7.06
C ILE A 33 -0.24 -0.27 -6.58
N VAL A 34 0.45 0.08 -5.50
CA VAL A 34 1.51 -0.73 -4.91
C VAL A 34 1.05 -1.24 -3.55
N ILE A 35 1.06 -2.55 -3.37
CA ILE A 35 0.60 -3.23 -2.15
C ILE A 35 1.80 -3.81 -1.42
N ILE A 36 1.96 -3.41 -0.15
CA ILE A 36 3.02 -3.87 0.75
C ILE A 36 2.36 -4.64 1.90
N LEU A 37 2.54 -5.96 1.90
CA LEU A 37 2.08 -6.82 2.98
C LEU A 37 3.26 -7.44 3.71
N HIS A 38 3.24 -7.41 5.04
CA HIS A 38 4.17 -8.20 5.85
C HIS A 38 3.84 -9.68 5.66
N ARG A 39 4.69 -10.41 4.99
CA ARG A 39 4.55 -11.84 4.75
C ARG A 39 5.87 -12.58 4.85
N LYS A 40 5.80 -13.87 5.23
CA LYS A 40 6.97 -14.75 5.27
C LYS A 40 7.29 -15.28 3.88
N LYS A 41 8.56 -15.64 3.67
CA LYS A 41 9.09 -16.15 2.40
C LYS A 41 8.36 -17.41 1.88
N ASP A 42 7.83 -18.24 2.78
CA ASP A 42 7.20 -19.52 2.42
C ASP A 42 5.78 -19.42 1.83
N SER A 43 5.23 -18.19 1.69
CA SER A 43 3.90 -17.91 1.12
C SER A 43 3.92 -17.50 -0.37
N GLU A 44 4.89 -17.95 -1.13
CA GLU A 44 5.46 -17.26 -2.28
C GLU A 44 4.61 -17.11 -3.54
N SER A 45 3.94 -18.11 -4.06
CA SER A 45 3.42 -17.97 -5.44
C SER A 45 1.91 -17.76 -5.52
N LEU A 46 1.18 -18.13 -4.50
CA LEU A 46 -0.29 -18.15 -4.56
C LEU A 46 -0.95 -16.81 -4.28
N LEU A 47 -0.25 -15.88 -3.61
CA LEU A 47 -0.88 -14.60 -3.22
C LEU A 47 -1.11 -13.68 -4.41
N ALA A 48 -0.14 -13.53 -5.30
CA ALA A 48 -0.31 -12.72 -6.50
C ALA A 48 -1.41 -13.30 -7.41
N ASP A 49 -1.45 -14.62 -7.57
CA ASP A 49 -2.51 -15.32 -8.34
C ASP A 49 -3.88 -15.15 -7.68
N LEU A 50 -3.95 -15.27 -6.36
CA LEU A 50 -5.18 -15.06 -5.60
C LEU A 50 -5.72 -13.64 -5.78
N LEU A 51 -4.88 -12.62 -5.60
CA LEU A 51 -5.28 -11.22 -5.78
C LEU A 51 -5.64 -10.94 -7.24
N SER A 52 -4.90 -11.51 -8.20
CA SER A 52 -5.20 -11.40 -9.63
C SER A 52 -6.56 -11.98 -9.98
N SER A 53 -6.93 -13.12 -9.38
CA SER A 53 -8.24 -13.75 -9.62
C SER A 53 -9.43 -12.92 -9.11
N ARG A 54 -9.18 -11.96 -8.22
CA ARG A 54 -10.19 -11.11 -7.59
C ARG A 54 -10.23 -9.69 -8.15
N SER A 55 -9.18 -9.26 -8.83
CA SER A 55 -9.05 -7.88 -9.30
C SER A 55 -9.52 -7.70 -10.74
N PRO A 56 -10.21 -6.59 -11.07
CA PRO A 56 -10.49 -6.21 -12.45
C PRO A 56 -9.26 -5.62 -13.16
N LEU A 57 -8.19 -5.32 -12.42
CA LEU A 57 -6.90 -4.80 -12.91
C LEU A 57 -5.85 -5.92 -12.87
N PRO A 58 -4.85 -5.89 -13.76
CA PRO A 58 -3.73 -6.85 -13.69
C PRO A 58 -2.97 -6.71 -12.38
N VAL A 59 -2.59 -7.84 -11.78
CA VAL A 59 -1.79 -7.89 -10.55
C VAL A 59 -0.48 -8.62 -10.85
N ASN A 60 0.65 -7.97 -10.54
CA ASN A 60 1.99 -8.53 -10.73
C ASN A 60 2.79 -8.46 -9.44
N GLU A 61 3.59 -9.47 -9.16
CA GLU A 61 4.65 -9.35 -8.15
C GLU A 61 5.79 -8.48 -8.69
N ILE A 62 6.36 -7.61 -7.86
CA ILE A 62 7.39 -6.64 -8.27
C ILE A 62 8.71 -7.35 -8.54
N GLU A 63 9.33 -7.02 -9.67
CA GLU A 63 10.68 -7.39 -10.04
C GLU A 63 11.64 -6.18 -9.97
N ASP A 64 12.92 -6.43 -9.72
CA ASP A 64 13.94 -5.37 -9.70
C ASP A 64 14.05 -4.69 -11.07
N LYS A 65 14.12 -3.35 -11.07
CA LYS A 65 14.15 -2.49 -12.27
C LYS A 65 12.91 -2.57 -13.18
N GLN A 66 11.83 -3.19 -12.72
CA GLN A 66 10.58 -3.24 -13.46
C GLN A 66 9.99 -1.83 -13.63
N PRO A 67 9.53 -1.45 -14.84
CA PRO A 67 8.80 -0.20 -15.06
C PRO A 67 7.44 -0.19 -14.34
N ILE A 68 7.08 0.96 -13.80
CA ILE A 68 5.78 1.20 -13.14
C ILE A 68 4.78 1.72 -14.18
N LEU A 69 3.75 0.92 -14.47
CA LEU A 69 2.74 1.24 -15.46
C LEU A 69 1.41 1.64 -14.78
N PRO A 70 0.69 2.63 -15.34
CA PRO A 70 -0.63 3.00 -14.83
C PRO A 70 -1.65 1.86 -15.00
N GLY A 71 -2.62 1.78 -14.09
CA GLY A 71 -3.68 0.78 -14.14
C GLY A 71 -3.23 -0.65 -13.80
N VAL A 72 -2.06 -0.81 -13.20
CA VAL A 72 -1.51 -2.09 -12.75
C VAL A 72 -1.38 -2.09 -11.22
N ILE A 73 -1.71 -3.20 -10.62
CA ILE A 73 -1.48 -3.48 -9.19
C ILE A 73 -0.17 -4.25 -9.06
N TYR A 74 0.70 -3.77 -8.19
CA TYR A 74 2.00 -4.36 -7.89
C TYR A 74 2.03 -4.85 -6.45
N LEU A 75 2.46 -6.09 -6.24
CA LEU A 75 2.61 -6.71 -4.92
C LEU A 75 4.09 -6.78 -4.55
N ALA A 76 4.45 -6.27 -3.38
CA ALA A 76 5.82 -6.36 -2.87
C ALA A 76 6.22 -7.83 -2.64
N PRO A 77 7.38 -8.29 -3.16
CA PRO A 77 7.88 -9.63 -2.90
C PRO A 77 8.30 -9.78 -1.44
N PRO A 78 8.27 -10.99 -0.88
CA PRO A 78 8.77 -11.22 0.47
C PRO A 78 10.29 -11.06 0.53
N ASP A 79 10.78 -10.64 1.69
CA ASP A 79 12.21 -10.54 2.03
C ASP A 79 13.02 -9.51 1.22
N TYR A 80 12.34 -8.55 0.58
CA TYR A 80 12.93 -7.36 -0.05
C TYR A 80 12.20 -6.10 0.40
N HIS A 81 12.94 -5.01 0.64
CA HIS A 81 12.34 -3.68 0.64
C HIS A 81 12.08 -3.25 -0.80
N VAL A 82 10.95 -2.62 -1.04
CA VAL A 82 10.58 -2.06 -2.33
C VAL A 82 10.78 -0.55 -2.30
N LEU A 83 11.59 -0.03 -3.21
CA LEU A 83 11.74 1.40 -3.42
C LEU A 83 11.14 1.79 -4.76
N ILE A 84 10.52 2.94 -4.78
CA ILE A 84 9.96 3.56 -5.97
C ILE A 84 10.90 4.67 -6.42
N GLU A 85 11.46 4.50 -7.62
CA GLU A 85 12.47 5.39 -8.16
C GLU A 85 11.83 6.55 -8.96
N LYS A 86 12.50 7.70 -8.98
CA LYS A 86 12.03 8.90 -9.72
C LYS A 86 11.93 8.71 -11.24
N ASN A 87 12.58 7.68 -11.77
CA ASN A 87 12.49 7.29 -13.19
C ASN A 87 11.33 6.33 -13.49
N ASN A 88 10.38 6.17 -12.56
CA ASN A 88 9.23 5.27 -12.67
C ASN A 88 9.62 3.79 -12.81
N THR A 89 10.59 3.33 -12.03
CA THR A 89 10.93 1.92 -11.89
C THR A 89 10.94 1.51 -10.42
N PHE A 90 10.88 0.21 -10.16
CA PHE A 90 11.11 -0.35 -8.84
C PHE A 90 12.60 -0.67 -8.62
N SER A 91 13.05 -0.59 -7.37
CA SER A 91 14.28 -1.20 -6.89
C SER A 91 13.97 -2.13 -5.72
N LEU A 92 14.60 -3.31 -5.72
CA LEU A 92 14.52 -4.26 -4.62
C LEU A 92 15.81 -4.19 -3.80
N ASP A 93 15.67 -4.03 -2.49
CA ASP A 93 16.78 -3.87 -1.56
C ASP A 93 16.74 -4.93 -0.45
N VAL A 94 17.90 -5.51 -0.13
CA VAL A 94 18.10 -6.56 0.88
C VAL A 94 18.73 -6.03 2.18
N SER A 95 18.73 -4.72 2.38
CA SER A 95 19.21 -4.11 3.62
C SER A 95 18.47 -4.64 4.85
N GLU A 96 18.92 -4.25 6.04
CA GLU A 96 18.35 -4.72 7.29
C GLU A 96 16.86 -4.43 7.40
N LYS A 97 16.17 -5.27 8.19
CA LYS A 97 14.73 -5.07 8.46
C LYS A 97 14.48 -3.75 9.15
N VAL A 98 13.47 -3.04 8.69
CA VAL A 98 12.93 -1.83 9.32
C VAL A 98 11.65 -2.22 10.06
N ASN A 99 11.47 -1.78 11.31
CA ASN A 99 10.36 -2.18 12.17
C ASN A 99 10.15 -3.70 12.22
N PHE A 100 11.25 -4.47 12.25
CA PHE A 100 11.28 -5.93 12.22
C PHE A 100 10.69 -6.56 10.94
N SER A 101 10.42 -5.77 9.90
CA SER A 101 9.76 -6.20 8.66
C SER A 101 10.62 -5.95 7.43
N ARG A 102 10.54 -6.87 6.47
CA ARG A 102 11.03 -6.76 5.11
C ARG A 102 10.14 -7.59 4.18
N PRO A 103 9.30 -6.94 3.34
CA PRO A 103 9.23 -5.50 3.07
C PRO A 103 8.82 -4.66 4.29
N SER A 104 9.29 -3.41 4.37
CA SER A 104 8.77 -2.39 5.28
C SER A 104 7.82 -1.47 4.52
N ILE A 105 6.71 -1.14 5.16
CA ILE A 105 5.71 -0.20 4.64
C ILE A 105 6.30 1.21 4.60
N ASP A 106 6.98 1.63 5.69
CA ASP A 106 7.60 2.96 5.79
C ASP A 106 8.58 3.21 4.64
N VAL A 107 9.50 2.28 4.37
CA VAL A 107 10.49 2.40 3.29
C VAL A 107 9.84 2.63 1.93
N THR A 108 8.78 1.87 1.62
CA THR A 108 8.10 2.02 0.34
C THR A 108 7.30 3.32 0.28
N PHE A 109 6.61 3.69 1.36
CA PHE A 109 5.81 4.92 1.42
C PHE A 109 6.68 6.17 1.29
N GLU A 110 7.81 6.22 1.96
CA GLU A 110 8.77 7.33 1.87
C GLU A 110 9.31 7.48 0.44
N SER A 111 9.81 6.39 -0.17
CA SER A 111 10.32 6.43 -1.55
C SER A 111 9.24 6.80 -2.58
N ALA A 112 8.01 6.34 -2.36
CA ALA A 112 6.88 6.69 -3.20
C ALA A 112 6.52 8.18 -3.11
N ALA A 113 6.55 8.75 -1.90
CA ALA A 113 6.28 10.18 -1.68
C ALA A 113 7.36 11.06 -2.31
N ASP A 114 8.63 10.64 -2.26
CA ASP A 114 9.74 11.31 -2.96
C ASP A 114 9.60 11.28 -4.49
N ALA A 115 9.08 10.16 -5.03
CA ALA A 115 8.90 10.02 -6.48
C ALA A 115 7.65 10.74 -7.01
N TYR A 116 6.59 10.86 -6.17
CA TYR A 116 5.30 11.43 -6.57
C TYR A 116 4.81 12.54 -5.62
N PRO A 117 5.59 13.58 -5.34
CA PRO A 117 5.17 14.65 -4.43
C PRO A 117 3.87 15.33 -4.95
N ASN A 118 2.97 15.67 -4.04
CA ASN A 118 1.64 16.27 -4.32
C ASN A 118 0.69 15.39 -5.17
N ALA A 119 1.04 14.14 -5.46
CA ALA A 119 0.28 13.28 -6.38
C ALA A 119 0.17 11.82 -5.89
N ILE A 120 0.40 11.58 -4.60
CA ILE A 120 0.36 10.26 -3.97
C ILE A 120 -0.80 10.14 -2.98
N ALA A 121 -1.38 8.94 -2.89
CA ALA A 121 -2.25 8.55 -1.79
C ALA A 121 -1.66 7.32 -1.07
N GLY A 122 -1.64 7.36 0.26
CA GLY A 122 -1.25 6.25 1.13
C GLY A 122 -2.45 5.71 1.90
N VAL A 123 -2.62 4.40 1.89
CA VAL A 123 -3.65 3.68 2.66
C VAL A 123 -2.97 2.74 3.64
N LEU A 124 -3.31 2.82 4.92
CA LEU A 124 -2.82 1.91 5.94
C LEU A 124 -3.96 1.08 6.52
N LEU A 125 -3.78 -0.23 6.45
CA LEU A 125 -4.77 -1.23 6.86
C LEU A 125 -4.44 -1.85 8.23
N SER A 126 -5.14 -2.92 8.57
CA SER A 126 -4.93 -3.77 9.75
C SER A 126 -3.48 -4.23 9.89
N GLY A 127 -2.98 -4.31 11.13
CA GLY A 127 -1.64 -4.81 11.43
C GLY A 127 -1.26 -4.71 12.90
N ALA A 128 -0.21 -5.44 13.31
CA ALA A 128 0.19 -5.62 14.71
C ALA A 128 1.42 -4.80 15.14
N ASN A 129 1.98 -3.97 14.27
CA ASN A 129 3.10 -3.07 14.60
C ASN A 129 2.86 -1.66 14.04
N ALA A 130 3.81 -0.75 14.27
CA ALA A 130 3.70 0.66 13.89
C ALA A 130 4.25 0.96 12.47
N ASP A 131 4.71 -0.04 11.71
CA ASP A 131 5.22 0.15 10.37
C ASP A 131 4.16 0.78 9.46
N GLY A 132 4.54 1.76 8.67
CA GLY A 132 3.66 2.57 7.83
C GLY A 132 3.25 3.91 8.46
N THR A 133 3.42 4.11 9.77
CA THR A 133 3.08 5.37 10.43
C THR A 133 4.01 6.51 9.99
N GLU A 134 5.34 6.30 10.04
CA GLU A 134 6.30 7.32 9.59
C GLU A 134 6.21 7.54 8.09
N GLY A 135 6.01 6.50 7.30
CA GLY A 135 5.79 6.61 5.86
C GLY A 135 4.54 7.43 5.51
N LEU A 136 3.42 7.25 6.22
CA LEU A 136 2.22 8.08 6.05
C LEU A 136 2.45 9.53 6.43
N LYS A 137 3.19 9.77 7.52
CA LYS A 137 3.57 11.13 7.93
C LYS A 137 4.38 11.81 6.83
N TYR A 138 5.34 11.09 6.24
CA TYR A 138 6.15 11.61 5.14
C TYR A 138 5.28 11.88 3.89
N ILE A 139 4.33 11.00 3.55
CA ILE A 139 3.34 11.26 2.49
C ILE A 139 2.57 12.56 2.77
N LYS A 140 2.14 12.79 4.01
CA LYS A 140 1.44 14.03 4.40
C LYS A 140 2.32 15.27 4.24
N GLU A 141 3.59 15.20 4.65
CA GLU A 141 4.58 16.27 4.48
C GLU A 141 4.83 16.62 3.01
N GLN A 142 4.73 15.64 2.11
CA GLN A 142 4.78 15.83 0.66
C GLN A 142 3.44 16.24 0.04
N ASN A 143 2.47 16.71 0.85
CA ASN A 143 1.10 17.07 0.46
C ASN A 143 0.34 15.92 -0.22
N GLY A 144 0.64 14.68 0.11
CA GLY A 144 -0.12 13.50 -0.30
C GLY A 144 -1.38 13.30 0.54
N LEU A 145 -2.25 12.39 0.08
CA LEU A 145 -3.48 12.01 0.75
C LEU A 145 -3.24 10.82 1.68
N VAL A 146 -3.63 10.94 2.93
CA VAL A 146 -3.45 9.90 3.96
C VAL A 146 -4.79 9.30 4.35
N ILE A 147 -4.93 7.99 4.17
CA ILE A 147 -6.16 7.23 4.43
C ILE A 147 -5.83 6.08 5.38
N VAL A 148 -6.64 5.87 6.40
CA VAL A 148 -6.44 4.82 7.38
C VAL A 148 -7.73 4.01 7.54
N GLN A 149 -7.60 2.69 7.63
CA GLN A 149 -8.72 1.82 7.97
C GLN A 149 -9.22 2.16 9.37
N GLN A 150 -10.55 2.23 9.54
CA GLN A 150 -11.18 2.40 10.85
C GLN A 150 -10.76 1.26 11.78
N PRO A 151 -10.10 1.55 12.93
CA PRO A 151 -9.60 0.51 13.83
C PRO A 151 -10.67 -0.47 14.29
N GLY A 152 -11.92 -0.02 14.47
CA GLY A 152 -13.04 -0.87 14.85
C GLY A 152 -13.45 -1.92 13.81
N THR A 153 -12.99 -1.80 12.56
CA THR A 153 -13.22 -2.77 11.48
C THR A 153 -11.95 -3.57 11.11
N ALA A 154 -10.85 -3.33 11.80
CA ALA A 154 -9.58 -4.03 11.58
C ALA A 154 -9.49 -5.27 12.48
N ASP A 155 -9.07 -6.39 11.95
CA ASP A 155 -8.81 -7.61 12.74
C ASP A 155 -7.74 -7.36 13.80
N VAL A 156 -6.73 -6.55 13.46
CA VAL A 156 -5.71 -6.07 14.38
C VAL A 156 -5.61 -4.55 14.29
N ALA A 157 -6.18 -3.88 15.27
CA ALA A 157 -6.39 -2.43 15.27
C ALA A 157 -5.11 -1.60 15.53
N TYR A 158 -4.01 -2.21 15.97
CA TYR A 158 -2.83 -1.49 16.46
C TYR A 158 -2.24 -0.56 15.37
N MET A 159 -1.97 -1.09 14.19
CA MET A 159 -1.34 -0.33 13.08
C MET A 159 -2.16 0.90 12.66
N PRO A 160 -3.46 0.77 12.32
CA PRO A 160 -4.27 1.93 11.98
C PRO A 160 -4.49 2.88 13.16
N GLN A 161 -4.63 2.37 14.40
CA GLN A 161 -4.78 3.21 15.58
C GLN A 161 -3.54 4.05 15.86
N GLN A 162 -2.33 3.45 15.69
CA GLN A 162 -1.08 4.16 15.89
C GLN A 162 -0.96 5.33 14.90
N ALA A 163 -1.25 5.12 13.62
CA ALA A 163 -1.23 6.16 12.62
C ALA A 163 -2.22 7.30 12.96
N ILE A 164 -3.45 6.98 13.35
CA ILE A 164 -4.46 8.00 13.74
C ILE A 164 -4.01 8.82 14.95
N ASN A 165 -3.29 8.21 15.89
CA ASN A 165 -2.82 8.91 17.08
C ASN A 165 -1.67 9.90 16.78
N GLU A 166 -0.88 9.66 15.75
CA GLU A 166 0.34 10.42 15.46
C GLU A 166 0.19 11.38 14.27
N ILE A 167 -0.78 11.16 13.39
CA ILE A 167 -0.91 11.91 12.14
C ILE A 167 -2.33 12.45 12.00
N GLU A 168 -2.45 13.67 11.47
CA GLU A 168 -3.72 14.16 10.95
C GLU A 168 -4.06 13.44 9.63
N VAL A 169 -4.97 12.46 9.69
CA VAL A 169 -5.38 11.67 8.53
C VAL A 169 -6.52 12.38 7.76
N ASP A 170 -6.52 12.25 6.43
CA ASP A 170 -7.55 12.86 5.59
C ASP A 170 -8.86 12.06 5.57
N ALA A 171 -8.77 10.74 5.75
CA ALA A 171 -9.93 9.87 5.85
C ALA A 171 -9.68 8.65 6.74
N ILE A 172 -10.65 8.35 7.61
CA ILE A 172 -10.74 7.11 8.38
C ILE A 172 -11.94 6.34 7.83
N LEU A 173 -11.72 5.17 7.26
CA LEU A 173 -12.71 4.45 6.47
C LEU A 173 -12.98 3.05 7.02
N ASN A 174 -14.23 2.66 7.08
CA ASN A 174 -14.58 1.25 7.27
C ASN A 174 -14.08 0.43 6.06
N LYS A 175 -13.80 -0.85 6.24
CA LYS A 175 -13.26 -1.70 5.17
C LYS A 175 -14.13 -1.69 3.90
N GLU A 176 -15.44 -1.60 4.05
CA GLU A 176 -16.42 -1.57 2.95
C GLU A 176 -16.40 -0.25 2.16
N GLU A 177 -15.85 0.82 2.73
CA GLU A 177 -15.81 2.15 2.11
C GLU A 177 -14.53 2.38 1.29
N ILE A 178 -13.46 1.60 1.55
CA ILE A 178 -12.12 1.81 0.98
C ILE A 178 -12.15 1.76 -0.56
N ALA A 179 -12.76 0.73 -1.14
CA ALA A 179 -12.85 0.60 -2.60
C ALA A 179 -13.59 1.78 -3.24
N SER A 180 -14.73 2.17 -2.66
CA SER A 180 -15.52 3.29 -3.17
C SER A 180 -14.77 4.63 -3.05
N TYR A 181 -13.95 4.78 -2.02
CA TYR A 181 -13.11 5.97 -1.85
C TYR A 181 -11.98 6.00 -2.90
N ILE A 182 -11.26 4.89 -3.09
CA ILE A 182 -10.22 4.78 -4.13
C ILE A 182 -10.80 5.09 -5.52
N ASN A 183 -11.98 4.59 -5.82
CA ASN A 183 -12.66 4.83 -7.09
C ASN A 183 -13.02 6.31 -7.35
N LYS A 184 -13.08 7.15 -6.32
CA LYS A 184 -13.29 8.61 -6.46
C LYS A 184 -11.99 9.38 -6.73
N LEU A 185 -10.83 8.72 -6.60
CA LEU A 185 -9.52 9.32 -6.89
C LEU A 185 -9.18 9.30 -8.40
N VAL A 186 -9.98 8.60 -9.20
CA VAL A 186 -9.83 8.44 -10.67
C VAL A 186 -10.14 9.74 -11.41
#